data_a949ba7e9eedd484baf399d78dea8a36
#
_entry.id   a949ba7e9eedd484baf399d78dea8a36
#
_cell.length_a   1.000
_cell.length_b   1.000
_cell.length_c   1.000
_cell.angle_alpha   90.00
_cell.angle_beta   90.00
_cell.angle_gamma   90.00
#
_symmetry.space_group_name_H-M   'P 1'
#
loop_
_entity.id
_entity.type
_entity.pdbx_description
1 polymer ?
#
loop_
_entity_poly.entity_id
_entity_poly.type
_entity_poly.pdbx_seq_one_letter_code
_entity_poly.pdbx_strand_id
1 'polypeptide(L)'
;VIKELARQTSIIHNLNIKPEFIYDSWAIINFKGEYNKKRTYLPDKYKIEFDKLLNDFSNLDFDKLPKAFVHGDIISTNVMLDDNSKIWIIDFAVSNYLPRIIDLAVTSCNMCLDKDSKDRTYENITLLLSEYNKYNALTNYELEVFGVFYRLANAMHILQTQYIIQIDGDSEENQ
;
A
#
# COMPACT_ATOMS: atom_id res chain seq x y z
N VAL A 1 0.88 -18.33 2.75
CA VAL A 1 0.87 -16.96 3.28
C VAL A 1 -0.09 -16.10 2.46
N ILE A 2 0.12 -15.85 1.15
CA ILE A 2 -0.62 -14.87 0.32
C ILE A 2 -2.13 -15.10 0.34
N LYS A 3 -2.60 -16.35 0.15
CA LYS A 3 -4.04 -16.66 0.19
C LYS A 3 -4.68 -16.33 1.54
N GLU A 4 -3.97 -16.59 2.63
CA GLU A 4 -4.48 -16.32 3.96
C GLU A 4 -4.49 -14.80 4.24
N LEU A 5 -3.48 -14.06 3.78
CA LEU A 5 -3.50 -12.59 3.84
C LEU A 5 -4.69 -12.03 3.08
N ALA A 6 -4.95 -12.49 1.86
CA ALA A 6 -6.11 -12.08 1.07
C ALA A 6 -7.43 -12.33 1.82
N ARG A 7 -7.57 -13.52 2.44
CA ARG A 7 -8.74 -13.88 3.23
C ARG A 7 -8.91 -12.96 4.46
N GLN A 8 -7.83 -12.74 5.22
CA GLN A 8 -7.88 -11.89 6.43
C GLN A 8 -8.13 -10.43 6.06
N THR A 9 -7.50 -9.90 5.02
CA THR A 9 -7.78 -8.55 4.50
C THR A 9 -9.26 -8.41 4.13
N SER A 10 -9.87 -9.44 3.52
CA SER A 10 -11.29 -9.42 3.20
C SER A 10 -12.18 -9.35 4.45
N ILE A 11 -11.79 -10.03 5.53
CA ILE A 11 -12.51 -9.98 6.82
C ILE A 11 -12.39 -8.58 7.43
N ILE A 12 -11.19 -7.98 7.43
CA ILE A 12 -10.97 -6.62 7.91
C ILE A 12 -11.86 -5.63 7.15
N HIS A 13 -11.91 -5.74 5.82
CA HIS A 13 -12.73 -4.86 4.98
C HIS A 13 -14.26 -5.03 5.18
N ASN A 14 -14.69 -6.16 5.72
CA ASN A 14 -16.10 -6.41 6.03
C ASN A 14 -16.50 -5.96 7.44
N LEU A 15 -15.58 -5.42 8.23
CA LEU A 15 -15.89 -4.83 9.52
C LEU A 15 -16.66 -3.52 9.30
N ASN A 16 -17.78 -3.37 10.01
CA ASN A 16 -18.57 -2.12 9.99
C ASN A 16 -17.99 -1.10 10.97
N ILE A 17 -16.75 -0.68 10.71
CA ILE A 17 -15.99 0.27 11.54
C ILE A 17 -15.67 1.50 10.69
N LYS A 18 -15.96 2.69 11.23
CA LYS A 18 -15.59 3.97 10.63
C LYS A 18 -14.91 4.82 11.69
N PRO A 19 -13.57 4.67 11.82
CA PRO A 19 -12.81 5.45 12.79
C PRO A 19 -12.76 6.93 12.39
N GLU A 20 -12.38 7.78 13.34
CA GLU A 20 -11.95 9.13 13.01
C GLU A 20 -10.71 9.06 12.13
N PHE A 21 -10.61 10.01 11.19
CA PHE A 21 -9.48 10.01 10.24
C PHE A 21 -8.16 10.26 10.97
N ILE A 22 -7.22 9.33 10.80
CA ILE A 22 -5.85 9.45 11.29
C ILE A 22 -4.95 9.83 10.10
N TYR A 23 -4.25 10.96 10.21
CA TYR A 23 -3.27 11.35 9.20
C TYR A 23 -2.01 10.50 9.35
N ASP A 24 -1.66 9.84 8.27
CA ASP A 24 -0.40 9.11 8.14
C ASP A 24 0.35 9.61 6.90
N SER A 25 1.60 10.04 7.09
CA SER A 25 2.45 10.53 6.00
C SER A 25 2.86 9.46 5.00
N TRP A 26 2.71 8.18 5.34
CA TRP A 26 2.99 7.04 4.46
C TRP A 26 1.76 6.61 3.65
N ALA A 27 0.56 7.05 4.05
CA ALA A 27 -0.67 6.63 3.40
C ALA A 27 -0.79 7.15 1.97
N ILE A 28 -1.12 6.26 1.04
CA ILE A 28 -1.30 6.54 -0.40
C ILE A 28 -2.23 7.73 -0.64
N ILE A 29 -3.28 7.86 0.16
CA ILE A 29 -4.27 8.95 0.02
C ILE A 29 -3.65 10.34 0.18
N ASN A 30 -2.53 10.44 0.91
CA ASN A 30 -1.81 11.69 1.18
C ASN A 30 -0.70 11.97 0.15
N PHE A 31 -0.55 11.13 -0.89
CA PHE A 31 0.55 11.21 -1.87
C PHE A 31 0.76 12.62 -2.44
N LYS A 32 -0.30 13.26 -2.92
CA LYS A 32 -0.20 14.62 -3.51
C LYS A 32 0.36 15.64 -2.52
N GLY A 33 -0.14 15.62 -1.28
CA GLY A 33 0.32 16.53 -0.22
C GLY A 33 1.76 16.27 0.17
N GLU A 34 2.11 15.01 0.38
CA GLU A 34 3.45 14.59 0.77
C GLU A 34 4.48 14.82 -0.33
N TYR A 35 4.16 14.51 -1.58
CA TYR A 35 5.04 14.77 -2.71
C TYR A 35 5.33 16.27 -2.87
N ASN A 36 4.32 17.13 -2.79
CA ASN A 36 4.52 18.58 -2.88
C ASN A 36 5.43 19.12 -1.76
N LYS A 37 5.32 18.59 -0.55
CA LYS A 37 6.18 18.98 0.59
C LYS A 37 7.62 18.46 0.46
N LYS A 38 7.80 17.25 -0.08
CA LYS A 38 9.06 16.50 -0.01
C LYS A 38 9.78 16.35 -1.35
N ARG A 39 9.24 16.91 -2.44
CA ARG A 39 9.81 16.78 -3.79
C ARG A 39 11.28 17.20 -3.88
N THR A 40 11.69 18.19 -3.09
CA THR A 40 13.08 18.68 -3.09
C THR A 40 14.08 17.68 -2.55
N TYR A 41 13.63 16.75 -1.70
CA TYR A 41 14.45 15.69 -1.15
C TYR A 41 14.54 14.46 -2.05
N LEU A 42 13.71 14.42 -3.11
CA LEU A 42 13.72 13.29 -4.03
C LEU A 42 14.81 13.46 -5.08
N PRO A 43 15.69 12.45 -5.31
CA PRO A 43 16.66 12.47 -6.38
C PRO A 43 16.02 12.71 -7.76
N ASP A 44 16.69 13.49 -8.62
CA ASP A 44 16.15 13.91 -9.94
C ASP A 44 15.70 12.74 -10.81
N LYS A 45 16.39 11.60 -10.72
CA LYS A 45 16.05 10.38 -11.46
C LYS A 45 14.62 9.88 -11.23
N TYR A 46 14.00 10.22 -10.10
CA TYR A 46 12.64 9.81 -9.76
C TYR A 46 11.58 10.88 -10.12
N LYS A 47 11.96 12.15 -10.23
CA LYS A 47 11.00 13.28 -10.33
C LYS A 47 10.07 13.15 -11.52
N ILE A 48 10.57 12.72 -12.68
CA ILE A 48 9.74 12.58 -13.90
C ILE A 48 8.63 11.53 -13.68
N GLU A 49 8.99 10.38 -13.09
CA GLU A 49 8.01 9.33 -12.84
C GLU A 49 7.01 9.72 -11.74
N PHE A 50 7.45 10.47 -10.73
CA PHE A 50 6.56 10.99 -9.69
C PHE A 50 5.62 12.07 -10.21
N ASP A 51 6.07 12.94 -11.11
CA ASP A 51 5.19 13.95 -11.76
C ASP A 51 4.11 13.27 -12.62
N LYS A 52 4.47 12.20 -13.36
CA LYS A 52 3.48 11.38 -14.08
C LYS A 52 2.50 10.72 -13.11
N LEU A 53 3.00 10.15 -12.02
CA LEU A 53 2.17 9.49 -11.03
C LEU A 53 1.25 10.47 -10.30
N LEU A 54 1.70 11.72 -10.07
CA LEU A 54 0.86 12.78 -9.54
C LEU A 54 -0.31 13.11 -10.48
N ASN A 55 -0.05 13.12 -11.80
CA ASN A 55 -1.11 13.28 -12.79
C ASN A 55 -2.09 12.10 -12.75
N ASP A 56 -1.59 10.86 -12.73
CA ASP A 56 -2.43 9.66 -12.63
C ASP A 56 -3.28 9.70 -11.35
N PHE A 57 -2.68 10.02 -10.19
CA PHE A 57 -3.38 10.19 -8.92
C PHE A 57 -4.49 11.24 -8.99
N SER A 58 -4.20 12.38 -9.63
CA SER A 58 -5.14 13.50 -9.73
C SER A 58 -6.34 13.20 -10.65
N ASN A 59 -6.22 12.21 -11.53
CA ASN A 59 -7.26 11.75 -12.42
C ASN A 59 -8.07 10.57 -11.87
N LEU A 60 -7.72 10.06 -10.66
CA LEU A 60 -8.51 9.00 -10.02
C LEU A 60 -9.89 9.51 -9.60
N ASP A 61 -10.91 8.75 -9.92
CA ASP A 61 -12.28 8.97 -9.45
C ASP A 61 -12.49 8.19 -8.14
N PHE A 62 -12.17 8.85 -7.02
CA PHE A 62 -12.28 8.24 -5.70
C PHE A 62 -13.72 7.88 -5.30
N ASP A 63 -14.73 8.49 -5.92
CA ASP A 63 -16.14 8.20 -5.63
C ASP A 63 -16.57 6.84 -6.21
N LYS A 64 -15.87 6.34 -7.23
CA LYS A 64 -16.08 5.00 -7.80
C LYS A 64 -15.40 3.88 -7.01
N LEU A 65 -14.55 4.22 -6.04
CA LEU A 65 -13.80 3.22 -5.27
C LEU A 65 -14.57 2.80 -4.02
N PRO A 66 -14.88 1.51 -3.87
CA PRO A 66 -15.49 1.00 -2.64
C PRO A 66 -14.59 1.28 -1.44
N LYS A 67 -15.18 1.89 -0.40
CA LYS A 67 -14.51 2.18 0.87
C LYS A 67 -14.79 1.08 1.88
N ALA A 68 -13.81 0.83 2.72
CA ALA A 68 -13.90 -0.11 3.83
C ALA A 68 -13.08 0.40 5.02
N PHE A 69 -13.19 -0.27 6.15
CA PHE A 69 -12.18 -0.17 7.19
C PHE A 69 -10.92 -0.84 6.67
N VAL A 70 -9.89 -0.04 6.40
CA VAL A 70 -8.60 -0.51 5.89
C VAL A 70 -7.57 -0.52 7.00
N HIS A 71 -6.68 -1.50 6.97
CA HIS A 71 -5.55 -1.57 7.89
C HIS A 71 -4.54 -0.44 7.60
N GLY A 72 -4.26 -0.20 6.33
CA GLY A 72 -3.35 0.84 5.84
C GLY A 72 -1.89 0.41 5.75
N ASP A 73 -1.47 -0.63 6.50
CA ASP A 73 -0.07 -1.04 6.62
C ASP A 73 0.10 -2.57 6.76
N ILE A 74 -0.47 -3.35 5.82
CA ILE A 74 -0.27 -4.82 5.79
C ILE A 74 1.08 -5.12 5.12
N ILE A 75 2.13 -5.08 5.92
CA ILE A 75 3.53 -5.31 5.52
C ILE A 75 4.16 -6.42 6.38
N SER A 76 5.35 -6.86 6.02
CA SER A 76 6.01 -8.00 6.66
C SER A 76 6.25 -7.84 8.17
N THR A 77 6.46 -6.61 8.64
CA THR A 77 6.65 -6.29 10.07
C THR A 77 5.36 -6.40 10.88
N ASN A 78 4.20 -6.28 10.21
CA ASN A 78 2.87 -6.31 10.82
C ASN A 78 2.14 -7.64 10.55
N VAL A 79 2.86 -8.62 10.02
CA VAL A 79 2.34 -9.98 9.76
C VAL A 79 3.17 -10.99 10.54
N MET A 80 2.55 -11.64 11.51
CA MET A 80 3.19 -12.65 12.36
C MET A 80 2.70 -14.04 12.00
N LEU A 81 3.60 -15.02 12.14
CA LEU A 81 3.29 -16.44 12.10
C LEU A 81 3.45 -17.01 13.52
N ASP A 82 2.44 -17.72 14.02
CA ASP A 82 2.57 -18.45 15.26
C ASP A 82 3.18 -19.87 15.04
N ASP A 83 3.41 -20.60 16.11
CA ASP A 83 4.00 -21.95 16.09
C ASP A 83 3.17 -22.97 15.29
N ASN A 84 1.89 -22.67 15.04
CA ASN A 84 0.98 -23.49 14.24
C ASN A 84 0.89 -22.99 12.79
N SER A 85 1.79 -22.11 12.37
CA SER A 85 1.79 -21.45 11.04
C SER A 85 0.52 -20.64 10.76
N LYS A 86 -0.21 -20.21 11.79
CA LYS A 86 -1.34 -19.30 11.66
C LYS A 86 -0.83 -17.88 11.52
N ILE A 87 -1.42 -17.15 10.57
CA ILE A 87 -1.08 -15.75 10.29
C ILE A 87 -1.93 -14.82 11.20
N TRP A 88 -1.26 -13.81 11.73
CA TRP A 88 -1.86 -12.72 12.49
C TRP A 88 -1.45 -11.41 11.87
N ILE A 89 -2.44 -10.55 11.57
CA ILE A 89 -2.21 -9.16 11.17
C ILE A 89 -2.35 -8.32 12.44
N ILE A 90 -1.33 -7.52 12.74
CA ILE A 90 -1.22 -6.71 13.95
C ILE A 90 -0.98 -5.24 13.59
N ASP A 91 -1.06 -4.35 14.57
CA ASP A 91 -0.77 -2.92 14.45
C ASP A 91 -1.75 -2.14 13.53
N PHE A 92 -2.94 -1.92 14.07
CA PHE A 92 -4.00 -1.14 13.43
C PHE A 92 -3.90 0.39 13.69
N ALA A 93 -2.73 0.90 14.10
CA ALA A 93 -2.56 2.29 14.54
C ALA A 93 -2.86 3.33 13.45
N VAL A 94 -2.71 2.98 12.16
CA VAL A 94 -2.97 3.88 11.01
C VAL A 94 -4.25 3.53 10.24
N SER A 95 -5.08 2.67 10.83
CA SER A 95 -6.32 2.21 10.18
C SER A 95 -7.30 3.35 9.97
N ASN A 96 -7.96 3.34 8.83
CA ASN A 96 -8.88 4.39 8.40
C ASN A 96 -10.07 3.82 7.63
N TYR A 97 -11.07 4.67 7.29
CA TYR A 97 -12.14 4.31 6.37
C TYR A 97 -11.85 4.91 4.99
N LEU A 98 -11.19 4.14 4.13
CA LEU A 98 -10.62 4.57 2.84
C LEU A 98 -10.96 3.57 1.71
N PRO A 99 -10.63 3.89 0.44
CA PRO A 99 -10.71 2.91 -0.64
C PRO A 99 -9.96 1.62 -0.29
N ARG A 100 -10.69 0.50 -0.31
CA ARG A 100 -10.14 -0.81 0.12
C ARG A 100 -8.98 -1.32 -0.73
N ILE A 101 -8.86 -0.84 -1.96
CA ILE A 101 -7.76 -1.17 -2.87
C ILE A 101 -6.39 -0.74 -2.32
N ILE A 102 -6.35 0.20 -1.37
CA ILE A 102 -5.12 0.66 -0.71
C ILE A 102 -4.41 -0.51 -0.02
N ASP A 103 -5.12 -1.31 0.78
CA ASP A 103 -4.52 -2.46 1.46
C ASP A 103 -3.98 -3.49 0.47
N LEU A 104 -4.72 -3.74 -0.62
CA LEU A 104 -4.25 -4.67 -1.65
C LEU A 104 -2.98 -4.16 -2.34
N ALA A 105 -2.88 -2.86 -2.58
CA ALA A 105 -1.69 -2.26 -3.17
C ALA A 105 -0.48 -2.30 -2.23
N VAL A 106 -0.65 -1.93 -0.96
CA VAL A 106 0.41 -1.97 0.06
C VAL A 106 0.89 -3.41 0.28
N THR A 107 -0.04 -4.36 0.46
CA THR A 107 0.29 -5.78 0.59
C THR A 107 1.03 -6.31 -0.63
N SER A 108 0.62 -5.91 -1.84
CA SER A 108 1.28 -6.32 -3.08
C SER A 108 2.72 -5.83 -3.16
N CYS A 109 2.98 -4.59 -2.78
CA CYS A 109 4.32 -4.02 -2.82
C CYS A 109 5.29 -4.68 -1.84
N ASN A 110 4.80 -5.13 -0.69
CA ASN A 110 5.65 -5.65 0.37
C ASN A 110 5.65 -7.19 0.41
N MET A 111 4.45 -7.80 0.48
CA MET A 111 4.31 -9.25 0.73
C MET A 111 4.36 -10.10 -0.54
N CYS A 112 4.09 -9.52 -1.72
CA CYS A 112 4.12 -10.23 -2.99
C CYS A 112 5.44 -10.07 -3.75
N LEU A 113 6.32 -9.15 -3.31
CA LEU A 113 7.59 -8.89 -3.97
C LEU A 113 8.52 -10.10 -3.88
N ASP A 114 8.97 -10.59 -5.02
CA ASP A 114 10.10 -11.52 -5.15
C ASP A 114 11.28 -10.74 -5.74
N LYS A 115 12.37 -10.62 -4.97
CA LYS A 115 13.54 -9.81 -5.37
C LYS A 115 14.29 -10.42 -6.56
N ASP A 116 14.15 -11.72 -6.75
CA ASP A 116 14.89 -12.48 -7.75
C ASP A 116 14.08 -12.72 -9.03
N SER A 117 12.73 -12.54 -8.96
CA SER A 117 11.86 -12.84 -10.10
C SER A 117 10.66 -11.88 -10.18
N LYS A 118 10.65 -11.10 -11.26
CA LYS A 118 9.48 -10.27 -11.60
C LYS A 118 8.25 -11.11 -11.90
N ASP A 119 8.43 -12.24 -12.57
CA ASP A 119 7.31 -13.14 -12.92
C ASP A 119 6.65 -13.69 -11.67
N ARG A 120 7.43 -14.11 -10.67
CA ARG A 120 6.90 -14.51 -9.36
C ARG A 120 6.20 -13.38 -8.63
N THR A 121 6.71 -12.17 -8.70
CA THR A 121 6.01 -11.00 -8.15
C THR A 121 4.63 -10.84 -8.79
N TYR A 122 4.53 -10.94 -10.13
CA TYR A 122 3.24 -10.86 -10.82
C TYR A 122 2.31 -12.04 -10.49
N GLU A 123 2.83 -13.24 -10.39
CA GLU A 123 2.07 -14.43 -9.97
C GLU A 123 1.51 -14.24 -8.56
N ASN A 124 2.33 -13.76 -7.62
CA ASN A 124 1.94 -13.50 -6.25
C ASN A 124 0.86 -12.41 -6.15
N ILE A 125 0.99 -11.31 -6.89
CA ILE A 125 -0.02 -10.25 -6.96
C ILE A 125 -1.33 -10.80 -7.54
N THR A 126 -1.25 -11.55 -8.62
CA THR A 126 -2.41 -12.18 -9.25
C THR A 126 -3.10 -13.13 -8.28
N LEU A 127 -2.32 -13.91 -7.52
CA LEU A 127 -2.84 -14.81 -6.50
C LEU A 127 -3.54 -14.04 -5.38
N LEU A 128 -2.94 -12.94 -4.87
CA LEU A 128 -3.54 -12.08 -3.85
C LEU A 128 -4.89 -11.54 -4.31
N LEU A 129 -4.94 -10.92 -5.49
CA LEU A 129 -6.15 -10.30 -6.03
C LEU A 129 -7.23 -11.34 -6.34
N SER A 130 -6.87 -12.46 -6.96
CA SER A 130 -7.81 -13.52 -7.29
C SER A 130 -8.40 -14.20 -6.05
N GLU A 131 -7.59 -14.39 -5.01
CA GLU A 131 -8.06 -14.95 -3.76
C GLU A 131 -8.96 -13.98 -2.99
N TYR A 132 -8.56 -12.70 -2.89
CA TYR A 132 -9.39 -11.65 -2.30
C TYR A 132 -10.74 -11.51 -3.02
N ASN A 133 -10.75 -11.57 -4.35
CA ASN A 133 -11.96 -11.45 -5.17
C ASN A 133 -13.00 -12.55 -4.91
N LYS A 134 -12.62 -13.68 -4.32
CA LYS A 134 -13.56 -14.75 -3.93
C LYS A 134 -14.43 -14.35 -2.75
N TYR A 135 -13.95 -13.46 -1.90
CA TYR A 135 -14.62 -13.01 -0.68
C TYR A 135 -15.29 -11.65 -0.87
N ASN A 136 -14.58 -10.74 -1.53
CA ASN A 136 -15.03 -9.37 -1.80
C ASN A 136 -14.79 -9.06 -3.27
N ALA A 137 -15.82 -9.20 -4.11
CA ALA A 137 -15.70 -8.96 -5.54
C ALA A 137 -15.14 -7.58 -5.85
N LEU A 138 -14.04 -7.53 -6.60
CA LEU A 138 -13.44 -6.31 -7.09
C LEU A 138 -14.26 -5.74 -8.24
N THR A 139 -14.48 -4.44 -8.24
CA THR A 139 -15.13 -3.74 -9.34
C THR A 139 -14.19 -3.64 -10.55
N ASN A 140 -14.76 -3.43 -11.74
CA ASN A 140 -13.96 -3.19 -12.93
C ASN A 140 -13.04 -1.98 -12.79
N TYR A 141 -13.51 -0.93 -12.09
CA TYR A 141 -12.71 0.26 -11.86
C TYR A 141 -11.55 0.01 -10.90
N GLU A 142 -11.74 -0.76 -9.83
CA GLU A 142 -10.64 -1.17 -8.96
C GLU A 142 -9.55 -1.93 -9.74
N LEU A 143 -9.94 -2.85 -10.62
CA LEU A 143 -8.98 -3.59 -11.46
C LEU A 143 -8.26 -2.68 -12.45
N GLU A 144 -8.97 -1.72 -13.07
CA GLU A 144 -8.40 -0.75 -14.00
C GLU A 144 -7.33 0.12 -13.34
N VAL A 145 -7.60 0.62 -12.12
CA VAL A 145 -6.71 1.57 -11.43
C VAL A 145 -5.71 0.90 -10.48
N PHE A 146 -5.77 -0.41 -10.28
CA PHE A 146 -4.89 -1.13 -9.36
C PHE A 146 -3.41 -0.83 -9.62
N GLY A 147 -2.99 -0.82 -10.90
CA GLY A 147 -1.62 -0.51 -11.27
C GLY A 147 -1.16 0.90 -10.85
N VAL A 148 -2.09 1.86 -10.78
CA VAL A 148 -1.79 3.21 -10.24
C VAL A 148 -1.56 3.11 -8.74
N PHE A 149 -2.45 2.45 -7.98
CA PHE A 149 -2.30 2.28 -6.53
C PHE A 149 -1.04 1.50 -6.16
N TYR A 150 -0.69 0.46 -6.92
CA TYR A 150 0.56 -0.29 -6.73
C TYR A 150 1.80 0.62 -6.88
N ARG A 151 1.82 1.47 -7.91
CA ARG A 151 2.91 2.45 -8.11
C ARG A 151 2.93 3.51 -7.02
N LEU A 152 1.76 3.97 -6.56
CA LEU A 152 1.64 4.92 -5.45
C LEU A 152 2.20 4.37 -4.15
N ALA A 153 1.92 3.10 -3.82
CA ALA A 153 2.48 2.46 -2.63
C ALA A 153 4.01 2.42 -2.67
N ASN A 154 4.60 2.03 -3.83
CA ASN A 154 6.05 2.06 -4.01
C ASN A 154 6.61 3.49 -3.93
N ALA A 155 5.93 4.46 -4.57
CA ALA A 155 6.36 5.85 -4.58
C ALA A 155 6.35 6.47 -3.18
N MET A 156 5.31 6.20 -2.37
CA MET A 156 5.25 6.67 -0.98
C MET A 156 6.43 6.12 -0.18
N HIS A 157 6.73 4.83 -0.32
CA HIS A 157 7.88 4.24 0.35
C HIS A 157 9.20 4.93 -0.04
N ILE A 158 9.44 5.12 -1.35
CA ILE A 158 10.64 5.81 -1.84
C ILE A 158 10.69 7.26 -1.30
N LEU A 159 9.59 8.01 -1.39
CA LEU A 159 9.53 9.41 -0.99
C LEU A 159 9.85 9.59 0.49
N GLN A 160 9.20 8.80 1.36
CA GLN A 160 9.40 8.88 2.81
C GLN A 160 10.81 8.44 3.20
N THR A 161 11.32 7.35 2.63
CA THR A 161 12.68 6.88 2.90
C THR A 161 13.72 7.93 2.49
N GLN A 162 13.61 8.51 1.28
CA GLN A 162 14.54 9.56 0.83
C GLN A 162 14.47 10.82 1.71
N TYR A 163 13.29 11.18 2.16
CA TYR A 163 13.09 12.30 3.08
C TYR A 163 13.78 12.04 4.41
N ILE A 164 13.59 10.87 5.02
CA ILE A 164 14.21 10.49 6.30
C ILE A 164 15.74 10.48 6.17
N ILE A 165 16.30 9.83 5.15
CA ILE A 165 17.74 9.78 4.91
C ILE A 165 18.37 11.18 4.84
N GLN A 166 17.70 12.15 4.22
CA GLN A 166 18.25 13.48 4.06
C GLN A 166 18.05 14.41 5.26
N ILE A 167 16.98 14.21 6.05
CA ILE A 167 16.68 15.05 7.20
C ILE A 167 17.36 14.53 8.47
N ASP A 168 17.28 13.23 8.71
CA ASP A 168 17.79 12.65 9.95
C ASP A 168 19.31 12.38 9.87
N GLY A 169 19.90 12.58 8.68
CA GLY A 169 21.32 12.33 8.46
C GLY A 169 21.68 10.89 8.77
N ASP A 170 20.75 9.97 8.53
CA ASP A 170 20.99 8.53 8.62
C ASP A 170 21.96 8.13 7.50
N SER A 171 23.17 8.60 7.67
CA SER A 171 24.33 8.06 7.02
C SER A 171 24.70 6.78 7.77
N GLU A 172 24.98 5.72 7.03
CA GLU A 172 25.59 4.48 7.55
C GLU A 172 26.88 4.72 8.35
N GLU A 173 27.34 5.98 8.46
CA GLU A 173 28.50 6.41 9.22
C GLU A 173 28.26 6.51 10.75
N ASN A 174 27.01 6.34 11.22
CA ASN A 174 26.66 6.42 12.64
C ASN A 174 26.25 5.06 13.26
N GLN A 175 26.55 3.94 12.62
CA GLN A 175 26.39 2.60 13.19
C GLN A 175 27.73 1.98 13.59
#